data_1ee717ea1ef9220991d59222bd22a1da
#
_entry.id   1ee717ea1ef9220991d59222bd22a1da
#
_cell.length_a   1.000
_cell.length_b   1.000
_cell.length_c   1.000
_cell.angle_alpha   90.00
_cell.angle_beta   90.00
_cell.angle_gamma   90.00
#
_symmetry.space_group_name_H-M   'P 1'
#
loop_
_entity.id
_entity.type
_entity.pdbx_description
1 polymer ?
#
loop_
_entity_poly.entity_id
_entity_poly.type
_entity_poly.pdbx_seq_one_letter_code
_entity_poly.pdbx_strand_id
1 'polypeptide(L)'
;MDFRGRYESRGAGCAVSLFLIVVVLLFLGAMLNGCGRPQSIEPADIPPVAVLDDQQPAVVATAGPSVPTAAPTLTPPPLPTALPTVDPGIIAAAAAVEATQTAAAAPPTPFITPAAQPAAEPTAEPMPTPSGVYSWTLKVPILMYHYISEPPPGSDIYRVDLSVTPDQFRQQMAWLQENGYTTVDLYDLSQAIVSHKELPEKPVILTFDDGYVDNYQHAFPILGEFGYHGTFFIVTEFIDKAREGYMTWPMIEEMARAGHRMESHSRTHPDLRGMARDALIWEILGSQETLAAHIGYTPRYFCYPGGDYDAATIQMLRELDFWGAVTTTNGTWHGFNDRFEWSRVRMRNTTTIEEFGRLLDLSGTAAGKNTG
;
A
#
# COMPACT_ATOMS: atom_id res chain seq x y z
N MET A 1 62.50 -12.63 52.70
CA MET A 1 63.25 -11.50 52.21
C MET A 1 62.22 -10.41 51.91
N ASP A 2 62.37 -9.39 52.70
CA ASP A 2 61.54 -8.21 52.92
C ASP A 2 61.90 -7.16 51.85
N PHE A 3 60.86 -6.51 51.28
CA PHE A 3 61.01 -5.13 50.79
C PHE A 3 59.64 -4.45 50.73
N ARG A 4 59.38 -3.65 51.76
CA ARG A 4 58.32 -2.63 51.79
C ARG A 4 58.82 -1.41 50.98
N GLY A 5 58.00 -0.91 50.08
CA GLY A 5 58.15 0.39 49.46
C GLY A 5 56.80 1.18 49.61
N ARG A 6 56.82 2.14 50.57
CA ARG A 6 55.82 3.18 50.76
C ARG A 6 55.94 4.21 49.64
N TYR A 7 54.83 4.60 49.01
CA TYR A 7 54.78 5.85 48.25
C TYR A 7 53.62 6.70 48.76
N GLU A 8 53.99 7.89 49.21
CA GLU A 8 53.08 8.92 49.71
C GLU A 8 52.33 9.58 48.54
N SER A 9 51.03 9.72 48.71
CA SER A 9 50.17 10.54 47.84
C SER A 9 50.06 11.96 48.39
N ARG A 10 50.61 12.94 47.68
CA ARG A 10 50.34 14.36 47.93
C ARG A 10 49.42 14.91 46.82
N GLY A 11 48.20 15.30 47.19
CA GLY A 11 47.50 16.54 46.95
C GLY A 11 47.47 17.12 45.54
N ALA A 12 46.44 16.73 44.76
CA ALA A 12 45.98 17.51 43.60
C ALA A 12 44.43 17.37 43.44
N GLY A 13 43.71 17.64 44.50
CA GLY A 13 42.24 17.41 44.52
C GLY A 13 41.38 18.67 44.72
N CYS A 14 41.92 19.89 44.72
CA CYS A 14 41.14 21.07 45.11
C CYS A 14 40.96 22.16 44.02
N ALA A 15 41.65 22.07 42.89
CA ALA A 15 41.56 23.12 41.85
C ALA A 15 40.50 22.86 40.75
N VAL A 16 40.08 21.61 40.54
CA VAL A 16 39.13 21.25 39.45
C VAL A 16 37.66 21.47 39.86
N SER A 17 37.35 21.33 41.15
CA SER A 17 35.96 21.50 41.64
C SER A 17 35.47 22.97 41.65
N LEU A 18 36.36 23.95 41.78
CA LEU A 18 35.97 25.35 41.82
C LEU A 18 35.68 25.92 40.41
N PHE A 19 36.35 25.38 39.39
CA PHE A 19 36.13 25.83 38.00
C PHE A 19 34.81 25.34 37.44
N LEU A 20 34.36 24.14 37.81
CA LEU A 20 33.06 23.59 37.38
C LEU A 20 31.88 24.32 38.00
N ILE A 21 31.98 24.76 39.25
CA ILE A 21 30.91 25.50 39.93
C ILE A 21 30.77 26.91 39.35
N VAL A 22 31.81 27.58 38.95
CA VAL A 22 31.74 28.91 38.31
C VAL A 22 31.16 28.85 36.91
N VAL A 23 31.44 27.81 36.12
CA VAL A 23 30.86 27.63 34.80
C VAL A 23 29.36 27.31 34.87
N VAL A 24 28.93 26.50 35.84
CA VAL A 24 27.48 26.20 36.04
C VAL A 24 26.68 27.42 36.50
N LEU A 25 27.26 28.26 37.37
CA LEU A 25 26.61 29.49 37.83
C LEU A 25 26.54 30.56 36.73
N LEU A 26 27.49 30.63 35.81
CA LEU A 26 27.44 31.55 34.66
C LEU A 26 26.38 31.10 33.62
N PHE A 27 26.20 29.79 33.44
CA PHE A 27 25.13 29.29 32.57
C PHE A 27 23.72 29.46 33.17
N LEU A 28 23.55 29.32 34.49
CA LEU A 28 22.25 29.62 35.15
C LEU A 28 21.94 31.12 35.15
N GLY A 29 22.94 32.00 35.22
CA GLY A 29 22.73 33.43 35.15
C GLY A 29 22.29 33.93 33.77
N ALA A 30 22.72 33.27 32.69
CA ALA A 30 22.30 33.58 31.32
C ALA A 30 20.88 33.12 30.98
N MET A 31 20.36 32.12 31.67
CA MET A 31 19.01 31.61 31.48
C MET A 31 17.91 32.45 32.19
N LEU A 32 18.27 33.25 33.19
CA LEU A 32 17.32 34.06 33.96
C LEU A 32 17.12 35.47 33.41
N ASN A 33 17.94 35.94 32.47
CA ASN A 33 17.79 37.29 31.88
C ASN A 33 17.14 37.28 30.47
N GLY A 34 16.65 36.13 30.00
CA GLY A 34 16.04 35.95 28.68
C GLY A 34 14.50 35.90 28.70
N CYS A 35 13.80 36.29 29.77
CA CYS A 35 12.35 36.43 29.75
C CYS A 35 11.95 37.76 29.10
N GLY A 36 12.14 37.85 27.79
CA GLY A 36 11.40 38.77 26.95
C GLY A 36 9.91 38.36 26.93
N ARG A 37 9.00 39.26 27.28
CA ARG A 37 7.56 39.08 27.15
C ARG A 37 7.26 38.60 25.72
N PRO A 38 6.34 37.63 25.52
CA PRO A 38 5.85 37.33 24.18
C PRO A 38 5.13 38.57 23.66
N GLN A 39 5.65 39.18 22.58
CA GLN A 39 4.89 40.12 21.78
C GLN A 39 3.70 39.36 21.19
N SER A 40 2.50 39.84 21.50
CA SER A 40 1.29 39.47 20.78
C SER A 40 1.47 39.86 19.32
N ILE A 41 1.62 38.88 18.45
CA ILE A 41 1.52 39.05 17.01
C ILE A 41 0.03 39.24 16.73
N GLU A 42 -0.37 40.49 16.39
CA GLU A 42 -1.67 40.73 15.78
C GLU A 42 -1.74 39.88 14.48
N PRO A 43 -2.89 39.23 14.21
CA PRO A 43 -3.05 38.47 12.97
C PRO A 43 -3.04 39.47 11.80
N ALA A 44 -1.96 39.41 11.01
CA ALA A 44 -1.91 40.11 9.73
C ALA A 44 -3.02 39.57 8.83
N ASP A 45 -3.74 40.48 8.18
CA ASP A 45 -4.81 40.24 7.23
C ASP A 45 -4.51 39.11 6.26
N ILE A 46 -5.14 37.96 6.48
CA ILE A 46 -5.28 36.92 5.47
C ILE A 46 -6.48 37.30 4.63
N PRO A 47 -6.33 37.54 3.32
CA PRO A 47 -7.49 37.83 2.49
C PRO A 47 -8.43 36.59 2.54
N PRO A 48 -9.76 36.81 2.60
CA PRO A 48 -10.70 35.70 2.67
C PRO A 48 -10.58 34.82 1.42
N VAL A 49 -10.36 33.54 1.65
CA VAL A 49 -10.53 32.52 0.62
C VAL A 49 -11.97 32.59 0.15
N ALA A 50 -12.18 32.85 -1.13
CA ALA A 50 -13.49 32.87 -1.75
C ALA A 50 -14.13 31.48 -1.57
N VAL A 51 -15.11 31.40 -0.69
CA VAL A 51 -16.04 30.30 -0.61
C VAL A 51 -16.86 30.38 -1.89
N LEU A 52 -16.68 29.44 -2.80
CA LEU A 52 -17.58 29.27 -3.93
C LEU A 52 -18.92 28.82 -3.37
N ASP A 53 -19.84 29.77 -3.33
CA ASP A 53 -21.23 29.62 -2.96
C ASP A 53 -21.90 28.67 -3.97
N ASP A 54 -22.30 27.52 -3.49
CA ASP A 54 -23.03 26.51 -4.26
C ASP A 54 -24.49 26.95 -4.36
N GLN A 55 -24.76 27.99 -5.18
CA GLN A 55 -26.10 28.43 -5.48
C GLN A 55 -26.71 27.53 -6.55
N GLN A 56 -27.42 26.51 -6.11
CA GLN A 56 -28.47 25.91 -6.90
C GLN A 56 -29.53 26.99 -7.21
N PRO A 57 -29.95 27.16 -8.47
CA PRO A 57 -31.03 28.08 -8.78
C PRO A 57 -32.36 27.54 -8.22
N ALA A 58 -32.95 28.33 -7.36
CA ALA A 58 -34.30 28.10 -6.85
C ALA A 58 -35.31 28.11 -8.02
N VAL A 59 -35.95 26.98 -8.23
CA VAL A 59 -37.08 26.87 -9.14
C VAL A 59 -38.29 27.49 -8.46
N VAL A 60 -38.73 28.63 -8.96
CA VAL A 60 -39.96 29.27 -8.58
C VAL A 60 -41.16 28.43 -9.07
N ALA A 61 -41.90 27.85 -8.14
CA ALA A 61 -43.12 27.13 -8.41
C ALA A 61 -44.25 28.15 -8.67
N THR A 62 -44.73 28.22 -9.91
CA THR A 62 -46.03 28.81 -10.23
C THR A 62 -47.02 27.65 -10.42
N ALA A 63 -48.02 27.63 -9.55
CA ALA A 63 -49.14 26.69 -9.58
C ALA A 63 -50.13 27.04 -10.69
N GLY A 64 -50.55 26.02 -11.44
CA GLY A 64 -51.72 26.06 -12.29
C GLY A 64 -52.17 24.62 -12.60
N PRO A 65 -53.46 24.28 -12.46
CA PRO A 65 -53.95 22.90 -12.52
C PRO A 65 -54.20 22.44 -13.96
N SER A 66 -53.71 21.26 -14.34
CA SER A 66 -54.23 20.54 -15.49
C SER A 66 -54.21 19.03 -15.27
N VAL A 67 -55.34 18.48 -15.52
CA VAL A 67 -55.86 17.14 -15.48
C VAL A 67 -54.94 16.07 -16.08
N PRO A 68 -54.88 14.84 -15.53
CA PRO A 68 -54.03 13.77 -16.04
C PRO A 68 -54.63 13.17 -17.32
N THR A 69 -53.90 13.29 -18.40
CA THR A 69 -54.15 12.51 -19.63
C THR A 69 -53.54 11.12 -19.44
N ALA A 70 -54.36 10.09 -19.68
CA ALA A 70 -53.99 8.70 -19.57
C ALA A 70 -52.76 8.35 -20.43
N ALA A 71 -51.81 7.61 -19.85
CA ALA A 71 -50.67 7.04 -20.54
C ALA A 71 -51.14 6.00 -21.59
N PRO A 72 -50.54 5.96 -22.78
CA PRO A 72 -50.84 4.91 -23.74
C PRO A 72 -50.30 3.56 -23.23
N THR A 73 -51.20 2.58 -23.19
CA THR A 73 -50.87 1.18 -22.90
C THR A 73 -50.01 0.64 -24.03
N LEU A 74 -48.75 0.38 -23.75
CA LEU A 74 -47.88 -0.33 -24.69
C LEU A 74 -48.28 -1.80 -24.74
N THR A 75 -48.84 -2.21 -25.85
CA THR A 75 -49.12 -3.62 -26.17
C THR A 75 -47.75 -4.29 -26.44
N PRO A 76 -47.40 -5.41 -25.81
CA PRO A 76 -46.17 -6.12 -26.13
C PRO A 76 -46.24 -6.69 -27.56
N PRO A 77 -45.11 -6.68 -28.31
CA PRO A 77 -45.08 -7.27 -29.65
C PRO A 77 -45.36 -8.78 -29.58
N PRO A 78 -45.99 -9.36 -30.59
CA PRO A 78 -46.28 -10.78 -30.62
C PRO A 78 -44.98 -11.60 -30.65
N LEU A 79 -44.96 -12.67 -29.85
CA LEU A 79 -43.90 -13.66 -29.82
C LEU A 79 -43.73 -14.30 -31.20
N PRO A 80 -42.51 -14.46 -31.76
CA PRO A 80 -42.34 -15.15 -33.04
C PRO A 80 -42.69 -16.63 -32.89
N THR A 81 -43.64 -17.10 -33.65
CA THR A 81 -44.31 -18.42 -33.54
C THR A 81 -43.62 -19.54 -34.32
N ALA A 82 -42.42 -19.37 -34.80
CA ALA A 82 -41.72 -20.50 -35.42
C ALA A 82 -40.18 -20.40 -35.22
N LEU A 83 -39.60 -21.39 -34.61
CA LEU A 83 -38.16 -21.69 -34.71
C LEU A 83 -37.88 -22.11 -36.16
N PRO A 84 -36.80 -21.62 -36.80
CA PRO A 84 -36.39 -22.11 -38.09
C PRO A 84 -36.01 -23.59 -37.98
N THR A 85 -36.61 -24.42 -38.80
CA THR A 85 -36.28 -25.84 -38.95
C THR A 85 -34.88 -25.91 -39.57
N VAL A 86 -33.89 -26.43 -38.81
CA VAL A 86 -32.53 -26.60 -39.31
C VAL A 86 -32.54 -27.75 -40.34
N ASP A 87 -32.01 -27.48 -41.52
CA ASP A 87 -31.90 -28.43 -42.62
C ASP A 87 -31.03 -29.63 -42.16
N PRO A 88 -31.51 -30.88 -42.29
CA PRO A 88 -30.74 -32.06 -41.92
C PRO A 88 -29.37 -32.18 -42.62
N GLY A 89 -29.19 -31.57 -43.79
CA GLY A 89 -27.91 -31.52 -44.50
C GLY A 89 -26.83 -30.72 -43.79
N ILE A 90 -27.20 -29.70 -43.02
CA ILE A 90 -26.21 -28.88 -42.24
C ILE A 90 -25.69 -29.67 -41.04
N ILE A 91 -26.54 -30.47 -40.41
CA ILE A 91 -26.11 -31.32 -39.27
C ILE A 91 -25.12 -32.40 -39.72
N ALA A 92 -25.32 -32.97 -40.90
CA ALA A 92 -24.40 -33.99 -41.45
C ALA A 92 -23.03 -33.37 -41.84
N ALA A 93 -23.01 -32.16 -42.35
CA ALA A 93 -21.78 -31.44 -42.69
C ALA A 93 -20.96 -31.05 -41.46
N ALA A 94 -21.60 -30.63 -40.35
CA ALA A 94 -20.93 -30.32 -39.10
C ALA A 94 -20.31 -31.54 -38.42
N ALA A 95 -21.01 -32.69 -38.46
CA ALA A 95 -20.46 -33.97 -37.92
C ALA A 95 -19.28 -34.48 -38.74
N ALA A 96 -19.23 -34.25 -40.06
CA ALA A 96 -18.11 -34.66 -40.93
C ALA A 96 -16.86 -33.80 -40.71
N VAL A 97 -17.00 -32.53 -40.35
CA VAL A 97 -15.89 -31.64 -40.02
C VAL A 97 -15.26 -32.02 -38.66
N GLU A 98 -16.09 -32.37 -37.66
CA GLU A 98 -15.59 -32.84 -36.36
C GLU A 98 -14.86 -34.18 -36.47
N ALA A 99 -15.32 -35.10 -37.32
CA ALA A 99 -14.64 -36.37 -37.49
C ALA A 99 -13.26 -36.27 -38.19
N THR A 100 -13.04 -35.21 -38.97
CA THR A 100 -11.75 -35.01 -39.69
C THR A 100 -10.71 -34.28 -38.84
N GLN A 101 -11.13 -33.52 -37.81
CA GLN A 101 -10.20 -32.84 -36.89
C GLN A 101 -9.72 -33.72 -35.74
N THR A 102 -10.37 -34.86 -35.48
CA THR A 102 -10.00 -35.76 -34.37
C THR A 102 -8.87 -36.72 -34.71
N ALA A 103 -8.38 -36.80 -35.97
CA ALA A 103 -7.36 -37.75 -36.41
C ALA A 103 -5.93 -37.17 -36.46
N ALA A 104 -5.68 -35.94 -36.09
CA ALA A 104 -4.36 -35.29 -36.29
C ALA A 104 -3.70 -34.64 -35.08
N ALA A 105 -4.19 -34.84 -33.85
CA ALA A 105 -3.49 -34.37 -32.66
C ALA A 105 -3.52 -35.45 -31.58
N ALA A 106 -2.35 -36.03 -31.27
CA ALA A 106 -2.19 -36.77 -30.02
C ALA A 106 -2.56 -35.84 -28.86
N PRO A 107 -3.32 -36.29 -27.83
CA PRO A 107 -3.66 -35.44 -26.69
C PRO A 107 -2.35 -34.95 -26.07
N PRO A 108 -2.25 -33.66 -25.72
CA PRO A 108 -1.11 -33.19 -24.96
C PRO A 108 -1.05 -34.03 -23.67
N THR A 109 0.09 -34.63 -23.43
CA THR A 109 0.38 -35.30 -22.15
C THR A 109 -0.03 -34.31 -21.05
N PRO A 110 -0.89 -34.73 -20.10
CA PRO A 110 -1.23 -33.83 -19.01
C PRO A 110 0.09 -33.48 -18.32
N PHE A 111 0.50 -32.21 -18.34
CA PHE A 111 1.49 -31.73 -17.43
C PHE A 111 0.91 -32.01 -16.04
N ILE A 112 1.39 -33.04 -15.39
CA ILE A 112 1.22 -33.23 -13.96
C ILE A 112 2.04 -32.09 -13.36
N THR A 113 1.41 -30.94 -13.18
CA THR A 113 1.91 -29.95 -12.24
C THR A 113 2.07 -30.70 -10.92
N PRO A 114 3.27 -30.81 -10.34
CA PRO A 114 3.39 -31.35 -8.99
C PRO A 114 2.36 -30.60 -8.16
N ALA A 115 1.46 -31.33 -7.49
CA ALA A 115 0.53 -30.72 -6.55
C ALA A 115 1.39 -29.81 -5.67
N ALA A 116 1.17 -28.51 -5.77
CA ALA A 116 1.82 -27.57 -4.89
C ALA A 116 1.49 -28.07 -3.49
N GLN A 117 2.53 -28.51 -2.76
CA GLN A 117 2.38 -28.70 -1.33
C GLN A 117 1.68 -27.45 -0.82
N PRO A 118 0.60 -27.57 -0.03
CA PRO A 118 0.02 -26.41 0.61
C PRO A 118 1.20 -25.69 1.25
N ALA A 119 1.43 -24.44 0.83
CA ALA A 119 2.43 -23.61 1.46
C ALA A 119 2.11 -23.69 2.96
N ALA A 120 3.09 -24.11 3.75
CA ALA A 120 2.93 -24.13 5.19
C ALA A 120 2.34 -22.77 5.56
N GLU A 121 1.19 -22.78 6.26
CA GLU A 121 0.61 -21.57 6.78
C GLU A 121 1.77 -20.74 7.35
N PRO A 122 1.98 -19.50 6.91
CA PRO A 122 2.95 -18.66 7.56
C PRO A 122 2.44 -18.53 9.00
N THR A 123 3.00 -19.32 9.90
CA THR A 123 2.75 -19.17 11.33
C THR A 123 3.11 -17.74 11.61
N ALA A 124 2.11 -16.92 11.87
CA ALA A 124 2.32 -15.52 12.21
C ALA A 124 3.00 -15.50 13.58
N GLU A 125 4.30 -15.72 13.57
CA GLU A 125 5.08 -15.46 14.78
C GLU A 125 4.87 -13.97 15.09
N PRO A 126 4.53 -13.62 16.33
CA PRO A 126 4.42 -12.22 16.72
C PRO A 126 5.73 -11.54 16.35
N MET A 127 5.64 -10.29 15.83
CA MET A 127 6.85 -9.51 15.56
C MET A 127 7.70 -9.54 16.84
N PRO A 128 8.95 -9.99 16.79
CA PRO A 128 9.79 -10.05 17.98
C PRO A 128 9.81 -8.66 18.62
N THR A 129 9.47 -8.58 19.90
CA THR A 129 9.50 -7.31 20.63
C THR A 129 10.95 -6.91 20.80
N PRO A 130 11.39 -5.80 20.19
CA PRO A 130 12.77 -5.39 20.29
C PRO A 130 13.14 -5.06 21.73
N SER A 131 14.25 -5.59 22.21
CA SER A 131 14.84 -5.18 23.49
C SER A 131 15.82 -4.05 23.24
N GLY A 132 15.40 -2.79 23.39
CA GLY A 132 16.30 -1.64 23.29
C GLY A 132 15.79 -0.47 22.45
N VAL A 133 16.62 0.57 22.32
CA VAL A 133 16.38 1.71 21.43
C VAL A 133 16.84 1.32 20.03
N TYR A 134 15.89 1.22 19.08
CA TYR A 134 16.23 0.93 17.70
C TYR A 134 16.53 2.24 16.95
N SER A 135 17.81 2.45 16.66
CA SER A 135 18.28 3.50 15.74
C SER A 135 18.58 2.95 14.33
N TRP A 136 18.28 1.67 14.10
CA TRP A 136 18.55 1.01 12.83
C TRP A 136 17.52 1.40 11.77
N THR A 137 18.01 1.89 10.63
CA THR A 137 17.19 2.19 9.46
C THR A 137 17.78 1.55 8.22
N LEU A 138 16.91 1.10 7.31
CA LEU A 138 17.28 0.52 6.04
C LEU A 138 16.74 1.38 4.90
N LYS A 139 17.50 1.49 3.82
CA LYS A 139 17.03 2.10 2.58
C LYS A 139 16.50 1.01 1.67
N VAL A 140 15.19 0.89 1.58
CA VAL A 140 14.47 -0.05 0.73
C VAL A 140 13.36 0.70 0.03
N PRO A 141 13.43 0.94 -1.28
CA PRO A 141 12.33 1.59 -1.99
C PRO A 141 11.05 0.76 -1.90
N ILE A 142 9.96 1.36 -1.43
CA ILE A 142 8.60 0.82 -1.48
C ILE A 142 7.87 1.57 -2.58
N LEU A 143 7.62 0.94 -3.72
CA LEU A 143 6.96 1.55 -4.86
C LEU A 143 5.45 1.50 -4.68
N MET A 144 4.77 2.61 -4.95
CA MET A 144 3.32 2.75 -4.80
C MET A 144 2.67 2.89 -6.17
N TYR A 145 1.98 1.86 -6.60
CA TYR A 145 1.15 1.81 -7.80
C TYR A 145 -0.33 1.84 -7.42
N HIS A 146 -1.18 2.20 -8.40
CA HIS A 146 -2.64 2.09 -8.29
C HIS A 146 -3.18 1.40 -9.53
N TYR A 147 -3.42 2.13 -10.62
CA TYR A 147 -3.92 1.56 -11.86
C TYR A 147 -2.79 1.07 -12.77
N ILE A 148 -2.92 -0.14 -13.30
CA ILE A 148 -2.04 -0.68 -14.35
C ILE A 148 -2.84 -0.77 -15.65
N SER A 149 -3.28 0.39 -16.12
CA SER A 149 -4.10 0.51 -17.34
C SER A 149 -4.04 1.92 -17.90
N GLU A 150 -4.41 2.08 -19.19
CA GLU A 150 -4.66 3.38 -19.78
C GLU A 150 -5.84 4.07 -19.06
N PRO A 151 -5.74 5.36 -18.75
CA PRO A 151 -6.89 6.08 -18.22
C PRO A 151 -7.97 6.23 -19.29
N PRO A 152 -9.24 5.91 -19.00
CA PRO A 152 -10.35 6.11 -19.94
C PRO A 152 -10.43 7.58 -20.40
N PRO A 153 -10.91 7.86 -21.63
CA PRO A 153 -11.15 9.22 -22.09
C PRO A 153 -12.08 9.98 -21.13
N GLY A 154 -11.69 11.20 -20.74
CA GLY A 154 -12.46 12.03 -19.82
C GLY A 154 -12.24 11.72 -18.33
N SER A 155 -11.26 10.88 -18.00
CA SER A 155 -10.84 10.64 -16.60
C SER A 155 -10.42 11.94 -15.91
N ASP A 156 -10.65 12.00 -14.59
CA ASP A 156 -10.16 13.07 -13.76
C ASP A 156 -8.62 13.06 -13.64
N ILE A 157 -8.07 14.13 -13.07
CA ILE A 157 -6.62 14.31 -12.95
C ILE A 157 -5.97 13.22 -12.08
N TYR A 158 -6.66 12.72 -11.05
CA TYR A 158 -6.12 11.68 -10.17
C TYR A 158 -6.05 10.34 -10.89
N ARG A 159 -7.13 9.96 -11.61
CA ARG A 159 -7.14 8.74 -12.42
C ARG A 159 -6.02 8.76 -13.46
N VAL A 160 -5.79 9.91 -14.12
CA VAL A 160 -4.70 10.06 -15.08
C VAL A 160 -3.34 9.94 -14.41
N ASP A 161 -3.10 10.70 -13.32
CA ASP A 161 -1.80 10.73 -12.63
C ASP A 161 -1.40 9.37 -12.05
N LEU A 162 -2.36 8.61 -11.53
CA LEU A 162 -2.14 7.32 -10.87
C LEU A 162 -2.13 6.12 -11.85
N SER A 163 -2.26 6.36 -13.15
CA SER A 163 -2.24 5.32 -14.17
C SER A 163 -0.83 5.09 -14.68
N VAL A 164 -0.34 3.87 -14.55
CA VAL A 164 0.85 3.37 -15.23
C VAL A 164 0.36 2.36 -16.28
N THR A 165 0.69 2.57 -17.55
CA THR A 165 0.23 1.64 -18.58
C THR A 165 0.90 0.28 -18.45
N PRO A 166 0.29 -0.83 -18.94
CA PRO A 166 0.91 -2.14 -18.89
C PRO A 166 2.31 -2.17 -19.52
N ASP A 167 2.51 -1.41 -20.62
CA ASP A 167 3.80 -1.34 -21.28
C ASP A 167 4.84 -0.58 -20.44
N GLN A 168 4.46 0.54 -19.83
CA GLN A 168 5.33 1.26 -18.89
C GLN A 168 5.69 0.37 -17.69
N PHE A 169 4.71 -0.33 -17.11
CA PHE A 169 4.93 -1.23 -15.99
C PHE A 169 5.90 -2.36 -16.38
N ARG A 170 5.72 -2.98 -17.55
CA ARG A 170 6.65 -4.02 -18.04
C ARG A 170 8.07 -3.47 -18.25
N GLN A 171 8.21 -2.26 -18.78
CA GLN A 171 9.51 -1.59 -18.92
C GLN A 171 10.17 -1.34 -17.56
N GLN A 172 9.40 -0.94 -16.54
CA GLN A 172 9.90 -0.76 -15.17
C GLN A 172 10.35 -2.09 -14.57
N MET A 173 9.61 -3.19 -14.75
CA MET A 173 10.00 -4.53 -14.27
C MET A 173 11.26 -5.04 -15.00
N ALA A 174 11.34 -4.84 -16.31
CA ALA A 174 12.54 -5.17 -17.09
C ALA A 174 13.76 -4.39 -16.58
N TRP A 175 13.61 -3.10 -16.32
CA TRP A 175 14.67 -2.28 -15.76
C TRP A 175 15.13 -2.77 -14.38
N LEU A 176 14.20 -3.16 -13.51
CA LEU A 176 14.54 -3.75 -12.21
C LEU A 176 15.40 -5.01 -12.38
N GLN A 177 15.01 -5.91 -13.29
CA GLN A 177 15.71 -7.15 -13.56
C GLN A 177 17.11 -6.88 -14.14
N GLU A 178 17.23 -6.00 -15.11
CA GLU A 178 18.50 -5.64 -15.75
C GLU A 178 19.48 -4.99 -14.77
N ASN A 179 18.97 -4.30 -13.74
CA ASN A 179 19.76 -3.65 -12.71
C ASN A 179 19.94 -4.48 -11.43
N GLY A 180 19.50 -5.76 -11.45
CA GLY A 180 19.74 -6.72 -10.37
C GLY A 180 18.92 -6.48 -9.11
N TYR A 181 17.74 -5.87 -9.22
CA TYR A 181 16.80 -5.71 -8.11
C TYR A 181 16.06 -7.02 -7.85
N THR A 182 15.79 -7.29 -6.59
CA THR A 182 15.01 -8.44 -6.14
C THR A 182 13.82 -7.94 -5.32
N THR A 183 12.62 -8.44 -5.64
CA THR A 183 11.44 -8.10 -4.84
C THR A 183 11.47 -8.79 -3.48
N VAL A 184 11.14 -8.02 -2.45
CA VAL A 184 10.90 -8.47 -1.09
C VAL A 184 9.55 -7.92 -0.63
N ASP A 185 9.03 -8.42 0.49
CA ASP A 185 7.78 -7.90 1.05
C ASP A 185 8.00 -7.08 2.33
N LEU A 186 6.91 -6.54 2.89
CA LEU A 186 6.96 -5.73 4.10
C LEU A 186 7.35 -6.57 5.34
N TYR A 187 7.05 -7.89 5.33
CA TYR A 187 7.46 -8.81 6.37
C TYR A 187 8.99 -9.02 6.35
N ASP A 188 9.59 -9.16 5.17
CA ASP A 188 11.04 -9.26 5.02
C ASP A 188 11.72 -7.98 5.52
N LEU A 189 11.19 -6.80 5.18
CA LEU A 189 11.69 -5.53 5.67
C LEU A 189 11.63 -5.44 7.20
N SER A 190 10.49 -5.82 7.81
CA SER A 190 10.36 -5.87 9.27
C SER A 190 11.35 -6.82 9.91
N GLN A 191 11.51 -8.03 9.36
CA GLN A 191 12.49 -8.99 9.87
C GLN A 191 13.93 -8.47 9.73
N ALA A 192 14.24 -7.79 8.64
CA ALA A 192 15.55 -7.17 8.47
C ALA A 192 15.81 -6.06 9.51
N ILE A 193 14.80 -5.21 9.79
CA ILE A 193 14.90 -4.15 10.79
C ILE A 193 14.99 -4.72 12.20
N VAL A 194 14.19 -5.72 12.55
CA VAL A 194 14.06 -6.23 13.94
C VAL A 194 15.09 -7.30 14.26
N SER A 195 15.31 -8.26 13.34
CA SER A 195 16.12 -9.45 13.56
C SER A 195 17.44 -9.43 12.79
N HIS A 196 17.74 -8.35 12.07
CA HIS A 196 18.91 -8.25 11.20
C HIS A 196 18.99 -9.36 10.13
N LYS A 197 17.82 -9.86 9.68
CA LYS A 197 17.75 -10.79 8.55
C LYS A 197 18.34 -10.09 7.33
N GLU A 198 19.25 -10.75 6.65
CA GLU A 198 19.85 -10.21 5.43
C GLU A 198 18.80 -10.10 4.31
N LEU A 199 18.77 -8.94 3.67
CA LEU A 199 18.03 -8.71 2.44
C LEU A 199 18.93 -8.93 1.22
N PRO A 200 18.36 -9.14 0.02
CA PRO A 200 19.12 -9.08 -1.23
C PRO A 200 19.91 -7.76 -1.33
N GLU A 201 20.94 -7.73 -2.16
CA GLU A 201 21.82 -6.55 -2.34
C GLU A 201 21.02 -5.31 -2.79
N LYS A 202 20.04 -5.50 -3.67
CA LYS A 202 19.15 -4.45 -4.18
C LYS A 202 17.68 -4.83 -3.95
N PRO A 203 17.19 -4.67 -2.72
CA PRO A 203 15.81 -4.99 -2.41
C PRO A 203 14.87 -3.89 -2.92
N VAL A 204 13.69 -4.27 -3.37
CA VAL A 204 12.58 -3.39 -3.74
C VAL A 204 11.26 -4.01 -3.32
N ILE A 205 10.33 -3.20 -2.82
CA ILE A 205 8.97 -3.63 -2.49
C ILE A 205 8.01 -3.01 -3.49
N LEU A 206 7.18 -3.83 -4.12
CA LEU A 206 6.15 -3.38 -5.07
C LEU A 206 4.81 -3.40 -4.35
N THR A 207 4.15 -2.25 -4.22
CA THR A 207 2.83 -2.14 -3.59
C THR A 207 1.81 -1.60 -4.57
N PHE A 208 0.57 -2.12 -4.48
CA PHE A 208 -0.57 -1.76 -5.33
C PHE A 208 -1.76 -1.47 -4.44
N ASP A 209 -2.31 -0.26 -4.55
CA ASP A 209 -3.40 0.18 -3.69
C ASP A 209 -4.77 -0.04 -4.34
N ASP A 210 -5.82 -0.01 -3.52
CA ASP A 210 -7.24 -0.01 -3.84
C ASP A 210 -7.85 -1.35 -4.29
N GLY A 211 -7.09 -2.26 -4.89
CA GLY A 211 -7.61 -3.54 -5.36
C GLY A 211 -8.31 -3.49 -6.72
N TYR A 212 -7.87 -2.62 -7.63
CA TYR A 212 -8.42 -2.50 -8.98
C TYR A 212 -8.25 -3.78 -9.80
N VAL A 213 -9.22 -4.06 -10.67
CA VAL A 213 -9.23 -5.28 -11.51
C VAL A 213 -8.06 -5.34 -12.49
N ASP A 214 -7.55 -4.20 -12.92
CA ASP A 214 -6.39 -4.12 -13.83
C ASP A 214 -5.08 -4.61 -13.19
N ASN A 215 -5.02 -4.62 -11.85
CA ASN A 215 -3.90 -5.23 -11.14
C ASN A 215 -3.87 -6.76 -11.35
N TYR A 216 -5.02 -7.43 -11.36
CA TYR A 216 -5.11 -8.84 -11.73
C TYR A 216 -4.89 -9.06 -13.23
N GLN A 217 -5.49 -8.20 -14.08
CA GLN A 217 -5.46 -8.38 -15.53
C GLN A 217 -4.08 -8.09 -16.14
N HIS A 218 -3.31 -7.17 -15.58
CA HIS A 218 -2.07 -6.67 -16.14
C HIS A 218 -0.87 -6.80 -15.19
N ALA A 219 -0.95 -6.31 -13.94
CA ALA A 219 0.20 -6.39 -13.04
C ALA A 219 0.56 -7.83 -12.69
N PHE A 220 -0.40 -8.64 -12.32
CA PHE A 220 -0.18 -10.03 -11.92
C PHE A 220 0.56 -10.86 -12.98
N PRO A 221 0.11 -10.94 -14.26
CA PRO A 221 0.84 -11.69 -15.27
C PRO A 221 2.23 -11.09 -15.58
N ILE A 222 2.37 -9.77 -15.60
CA ILE A 222 3.66 -9.12 -15.83
C ILE A 222 4.63 -9.44 -14.69
N LEU A 223 4.21 -9.39 -13.44
CA LEU A 223 5.05 -9.79 -12.30
C LEU A 223 5.52 -11.23 -12.44
N GLY A 224 4.63 -12.13 -12.90
CA GLY A 224 4.96 -13.53 -13.19
C GLY A 224 6.01 -13.71 -14.30
N GLU A 225 5.99 -12.87 -15.35
CA GLU A 225 7.00 -12.88 -16.42
C GLU A 225 8.43 -12.67 -15.88
N PHE A 226 8.57 -11.84 -14.82
CA PHE A 226 9.86 -11.50 -14.23
C PHE A 226 10.19 -12.29 -12.95
N GLY A 227 9.30 -13.16 -12.48
CA GLY A 227 9.44 -13.87 -11.22
C GLY A 227 9.37 -12.95 -9.99
N TYR A 228 8.67 -11.84 -10.10
CA TYR A 228 8.50 -10.84 -9.06
C TYR A 228 7.18 -11.05 -8.28
N HIS A 229 7.18 -10.60 -7.03
CA HIS A 229 6.01 -10.60 -6.16
C HIS A 229 5.67 -9.18 -5.73
N GLY A 230 4.38 -8.93 -5.51
CA GLY A 230 3.88 -7.64 -5.03
C GLY A 230 3.01 -7.80 -3.77
N THR A 231 2.79 -6.68 -3.10
CA THR A 231 1.85 -6.52 -1.99
C THR A 231 0.66 -5.69 -2.48
N PHE A 232 -0.55 -6.20 -2.34
CA PHE A 232 -1.78 -5.58 -2.80
C PHE A 232 -2.62 -5.18 -1.58
N PHE A 233 -2.89 -3.89 -1.44
CA PHE A 233 -3.72 -3.34 -0.39
C PHE A 233 -5.18 -3.25 -0.85
N ILE A 234 -6.06 -4.01 -0.19
CA ILE A 234 -7.41 -4.29 -0.67
C ILE A 234 -8.44 -3.52 0.15
N VAL A 235 -9.34 -2.80 -0.53
CA VAL A 235 -10.55 -2.22 0.06
C VAL A 235 -11.65 -3.28 0.04
N THR A 236 -11.88 -3.93 1.17
CA THR A 236 -12.62 -5.19 1.20
C THR A 236 -14.10 -5.05 0.82
N GLU A 237 -14.79 -3.97 1.20
CA GLU A 237 -16.20 -3.80 0.86
C GLU A 237 -16.43 -3.60 -0.64
N PHE A 238 -15.43 -3.09 -1.39
CA PHE A 238 -15.56 -2.96 -2.84
C PHE A 238 -15.57 -4.35 -3.51
N ILE A 239 -14.83 -5.29 -2.93
CA ILE A 239 -14.80 -6.69 -3.38
C ILE A 239 -16.08 -7.42 -2.97
N ASP A 240 -16.51 -7.27 -1.69
CA ASP A 240 -17.75 -7.86 -1.15
C ASP A 240 -18.97 -7.46 -1.99
N LYS A 241 -19.04 -6.21 -2.43
CA LYS A 241 -20.14 -5.67 -3.24
C LYS A 241 -19.96 -5.92 -4.73
N ALA A 242 -18.95 -6.66 -5.16
CA ALA A 242 -18.61 -6.89 -6.56
C ALA A 242 -18.62 -5.59 -7.39
N ARG A 243 -17.99 -4.53 -6.83
CA ARG A 243 -17.98 -3.21 -7.44
C ARG A 243 -17.24 -3.27 -8.78
N GLU A 244 -17.84 -2.71 -9.82
CA GLU A 244 -17.25 -2.65 -11.15
C GLU A 244 -15.86 -1.95 -11.11
N GLY A 245 -14.89 -2.50 -11.83
CA GLY A 245 -13.52 -1.99 -11.87
C GLY A 245 -12.59 -2.50 -10.74
N TYR A 246 -13.11 -3.31 -9.81
CA TYR A 246 -12.33 -3.93 -8.74
C TYR A 246 -12.20 -5.45 -8.95
N MET A 247 -11.18 -6.03 -8.31
CA MET A 247 -11.01 -7.48 -8.31
C MET A 247 -12.17 -8.21 -7.66
N THR A 248 -12.25 -9.52 -7.87
CA THR A 248 -13.16 -10.42 -7.14
C THR A 248 -12.37 -11.27 -6.16
N TRP A 249 -13.04 -11.87 -5.16
CA TRP A 249 -12.38 -12.78 -4.22
C TRP A 249 -11.61 -13.92 -4.89
N PRO A 250 -12.14 -14.61 -5.90
CA PRO A 250 -11.37 -15.64 -6.62
C PRO A 250 -10.05 -15.13 -7.23
N MET A 251 -10.01 -13.90 -7.76
CA MET A 251 -8.80 -13.27 -8.28
C MET A 251 -7.77 -13.02 -7.17
N ILE A 252 -8.23 -12.46 -6.04
CA ILE A 252 -7.39 -12.18 -4.86
C ILE A 252 -6.82 -13.48 -4.28
N GLU A 253 -7.65 -14.51 -4.14
CA GLU A 253 -7.23 -15.83 -3.65
C GLU A 253 -6.23 -16.52 -4.59
N GLU A 254 -6.38 -16.35 -5.91
CA GLU A 254 -5.43 -16.87 -6.89
C GLU A 254 -4.08 -16.18 -6.77
N MET A 255 -4.05 -14.85 -6.69
CA MET A 255 -2.83 -14.07 -6.51
C MET A 255 -2.14 -14.40 -5.18
N ALA A 256 -2.90 -14.56 -4.09
CA ALA A 256 -2.37 -14.97 -2.78
C ALA A 256 -1.71 -16.36 -2.86
N ARG A 257 -2.36 -17.32 -3.51
CA ARG A 257 -1.80 -18.67 -3.74
C ARG A 257 -0.55 -18.66 -4.63
N ALA A 258 -0.42 -17.67 -5.52
CA ALA A 258 0.77 -17.46 -6.34
C ALA A 258 1.92 -16.76 -5.57
N GLY A 259 1.75 -16.44 -4.28
CA GLY A 259 2.79 -15.89 -3.43
C GLY A 259 2.77 -14.36 -3.29
N HIS A 260 1.77 -13.67 -3.84
CA HIS A 260 1.58 -12.25 -3.60
C HIS A 260 0.97 -12.00 -2.21
N ARG A 261 1.31 -10.87 -1.59
CA ARG A 261 0.73 -10.47 -0.31
C ARG A 261 -0.55 -9.67 -0.51
N MET A 262 -1.58 -10.02 0.23
CA MET A 262 -2.85 -9.30 0.29
C MET A 262 -2.96 -8.65 1.67
N GLU A 263 -2.98 -7.34 1.71
CA GLU A 263 -2.93 -6.54 2.92
C GLU A 263 -4.12 -5.56 2.97
N SER A 264 -4.36 -4.97 4.14
CA SER A 264 -5.56 -4.16 4.37
C SER A 264 -5.43 -2.72 3.88
N HIS A 265 -6.47 -2.23 3.17
CA HIS A 265 -6.66 -0.82 2.81
C HIS A 265 -7.98 -0.28 3.36
N SER A 266 -8.31 -0.62 4.60
CA SER A 266 -9.60 -0.43 5.24
C SER A 266 -10.76 -1.18 4.58
N ARG A 267 -11.93 -1.05 5.17
CA ARG A 267 -13.16 -1.67 4.65
C ARG A 267 -13.77 -0.86 3.51
N THR A 268 -13.94 0.45 3.69
CA THR A 268 -14.69 1.32 2.76
C THR A 268 -13.89 2.48 2.17
N HIS A 269 -12.59 2.58 2.49
CA HIS A 269 -11.69 3.63 2.03
C HIS A 269 -12.06 5.05 2.50
N PRO A 270 -12.38 5.28 3.78
CA PRO A 270 -12.68 6.61 4.30
C PRO A 270 -11.42 7.36 4.75
N ASP A 271 -11.56 8.67 4.99
CA ASP A 271 -10.60 9.40 5.83
C ASP A 271 -10.74 8.90 7.28
N LEU A 272 -9.66 8.33 7.82
CA LEU A 272 -9.65 7.73 9.16
C LEU A 272 -9.43 8.74 10.29
N ARG A 273 -9.06 9.98 9.98
CA ARG A 273 -8.78 11.03 10.97
C ARG A 273 -10.04 11.40 11.74
N GLY A 274 -9.91 11.48 13.06
CA GLY A 274 -11.01 11.88 13.94
C GLY A 274 -12.18 10.91 14.00
N MET A 275 -12.05 9.69 13.44
CA MET A 275 -13.10 8.68 13.53
C MET A 275 -13.27 8.20 14.97
N ALA A 276 -14.52 7.92 15.35
CA ALA A 276 -14.83 7.27 16.62
C ALA A 276 -14.20 5.86 16.67
N ARG A 277 -13.82 5.42 17.89
CA ARG A 277 -13.16 4.13 18.10
C ARG A 277 -13.88 2.95 17.43
N ASP A 278 -15.20 2.86 17.59
CA ASP A 278 -15.98 1.75 17.04
C ASP A 278 -15.98 1.76 15.51
N ALA A 279 -15.95 2.94 14.90
CA ALA A 279 -15.84 3.08 13.45
C ALA A 279 -14.42 2.69 12.96
N LEU A 280 -13.36 3.04 13.69
CA LEU A 280 -12.00 2.57 13.39
C LEU A 280 -11.90 1.03 13.49
N ILE A 281 -12.49 0.42 14.51
CA ILE A 281 -12.53 -1.04 14.63
C ILE A 281 -13.25 -1.65 13.42
N TRP A 282 -14.37 -1.11 13.03
CA TRP A 282 -15.14 -1.62 11.89
C TRP A 282 -14.37 -1.50 10.57
N GLU A 283 -13.64 -0.39 10.36
CA GLU A 283 -12.84 -0.17 9.15
C GLU A 283 -11.58 -1.04 9.12
N ILE A 284 -10.86 -1.13 10.24
CA ILE A 284 -9.54 -1.74 10.28
C ILE A 284 -9.63 -3.25 10.57
N LEU A 285 -10.27 -3.63 11.69
CA LEU A 285 -10.43 -5.04 12.07
C LEU A 285 -11.37 -5.75 11.08
N GLY A 286 -12.48 -5.11 10.70
CA GLY A 286 -13.41 -5.68 9.74
C GLY A 286 -12.74 -6.02 8.39
N SER A 287 -11.84 -5.15 7.90
CA SER A 287 -11.04 -5.42 6.71
C SER A 287 -10.04 -6.55 6.92
N GLN A 288 -9.32 -6.56 8.05
CA GLN A 288 -8.34 -7.60 8.38
C GLN A 288 -8.98 -8.98 8.46
N GLU A 289 -10.11 -9.10 9.18
CA GLU A 289 -10.83 -10.37 9.34
C GLU A 289 -11.42 -10.88 8.02
N THR A 290 -11.99 -9.97 7.21
CA THR A 290 -12.51 -10.32 5.89
C THR A 290 -11.40 -10.88 5.00
N LEU A 291 -10.26 -10.20 4.91
CA LEU A 291 -9.12 -10.72 4.15
C LEU A 291 -8.63 -12.06 4.68
N ALA A 292 -8.44 -12.19 6.00
CA ALA A 292 -7.96 -13.42 6.62
C ALA A 292 -8.85 -14.63 6.29
N ALA A 293 -10.16 -14.43 6.21
CA ALA A 293 -11.11 -15.48 5.85
C ALA A 293 -10.92 -16.01 4.41
N HIS A 294 -10.44 -15.17 3.49
CA HIS A 294 -10.25 -15.53 2.09
C HIS A 294 -8.85 -16.03 1.76
N ILE A 295 -7.82 -15.44 2.39
CA ILE A 295 -6.43 -15.70 1.99
C ILE A 295 -5.68 -16.69 2.89
N GLY A 296 -6.28 -17.11 4.02
CA GLY A 296 -5.75 -18.13 4.92
C GLY A 296 -4.64 -17.65 5.87
N TYR A 297 -4.35 -16.35 5.93
CA TYR A 297 -3.46 -15.76 6.93
C TYR A 297 -4.00 -14.39 7.37
N THR A 298 -3.58 -13.91 8.56
CA THR A 298 -3.98 -12.61 9.06
C THR A 298 -3.08 -11.51 8.50
N PRO A 299 -3.59 -10.54 7.70
CA PRO A 299 -2.82 -9.38 7.26
C PRO A 299 -2.24 -8.60 8.44
N ARG A 300 -0.98 -8.16 8.31
CA ARG A 300 -0.26 -7.43 9.36
C ARG A 300 0.19 -6.05 8.94
N TYR A 301 -0.06 -5.67 7.70
CA TYR A 301 0.24 -4.34 7.19
C TYR A 301 -1.02 -3.63 6.76
N PHE A 302 -0.97 -2.31 6.91
CA PHE A 302 -2.08 -1.43 6.58
C PHE A 302 -1.61 -0.33 5.63
N CYS A 303 -2.44 0.03 4.65
CA CYS A 303 -2.25 1.24 3.86
C CYS A 303 -3.34 2.23 4.25
N TYR A 304 -2.94 3.44 4.64
CA TYR A 304 -3.91 4.47 4.99
C TYR A 304 -4.64 4.99 3.75
N PRO A 305 -6.00 4.93 3.69
CA PRO A 305 -6.77 5.53 2.62
C PRO A 305 -6.39 7.00 2.39
N GLY A 306 -6.02 7.36 1.14
CA GLY A 306 -5.54 8.69 0.82
C GLY A 306 -4.23 9.12 1.49
N GLY A 307 -3.67 8.30 2.38
CA GLY A 307 -2.58 8.65 3.27
C GLY A 307 -3.01 9.40 4.53
N ASP A 308 -4.31 9.43 4.83
CA ASP A 308 -4.91 10.18 5.93
C ASP A 308 -5.05 9.32 7.21
N TYR A 309 -4.38 9.74 8.28
CA TYR A 309 -4.39 9.08 9.58
C TYR A 309 -4.08 10.07 10.71
N ASP A 310 -4.32 9.65 11.94
CA ASP A 310 -3.95 10.37 13.16
C ASP A 310 -3.39 9.42 14.23
N ALA A 311 -3.09 9.95 15.41
CA ALA A 311 -2.55 9.17 16.52
C ALA A 311 -3.53 8.07 16.99
N ALA A 312 -4.85 8.30 16.90
CA ALA A 312 -5.86 7.31 17.28
C ALA A 312 -5.88 6.15 16.30
N THR A 313 -5.72 6.43 14.99
CA THR A 313 -5.61 5.42 13.94
C THR A 313 -4.36 4.54 14.17
N ILE A 314 -3.20 5.14 14.43
CA ILE A 314 -1.96 4.40 14.73
C ILE A 314 -2.13 3.54 16.01
N GLN A 315 -2.75 4.10 17.04
CA GLN A 315 -3.01 3.35 18.28
C GLN A 315 -3.92 2.15 18.02
N MET A 316 -4.96 2.31 17.21
CA MET A 316 -5.87 1.23 16.82
C MET A 316 -5.12 0.11 16.08
N LEU A 317 -4.26 0.44 15.12
CA LEU A 317 -3.45 -0.55 14.41
C LEU A 317 -2.56 -1.36 15.36
N ARG A 318 -1.96 -0.71 16.38
CA ARG A 318 -1.17 -1.39 17.40
C ARG A 318 -2.00 -2.33 18.26
N GLU A 319 -3.20 -1.90 18.66
CA GLU A 319 -4.12 -2.70 19.46
C GLU A 319 -4.66 -3.92 18.69
N LEU A 320 -4.78 -3.83 17.38
CA LEU A 320 -5.20 -4.89 16.47
C LEU A 320 -4.03 -5.72 15.93
N ASP A 321 -2.85 -5.59 16.53
CA ASP A 321 -1.67 -6.39 16.25
C ASP A 321 -1.15 -6.28 14.79
N PHE A 322 -1.33 -5.09 14.17
CA PHE A 322 -0.62 -4.79 12.93
C PHE A 322 0.87 -4.56 13.21
N TRP A 323 1.71 -4.96 12.29
CA TRP A 323 3.16 -4.79 12.40
C TRP A 323 3.62 -3.43 11.90
N GLY A 324 2.94 -2.89 10.93
CA GLY A 324 3.26 -1.60 10.36
C GLY A 324 2.19 -1.08 9.41
N ALA A 325 2.43 0.13 8.92
CA ALA A 325 1.59 0.76 7.92
C ALA A 325 2.40 1.63 6.97
N VAL A 326 1.87 1.79 5.75
CA VAL A 326 2.47 2.61 4.71
C VAL A 326 1.64 3.85 4.44
N THR A 327 2.32 4.93 4.07
CA THR A 327 1.72 6.23 3.80
C THR A 327 1.90 6.65 2.33
N THR A 328 1.39 7.82 1.97
CA THR A 328 1.65 8.47 0.68
C THR A 328 2.84 9.43 0.72
N THR A 329 3.50 9.57 1.87
CA THR A 329 4.72 10.38 2.03
C THR A 329 5.86 9.81 1.21
N ASN A 330 6.60 10.68 0.50
CA ASN A 330 7.71 10.23 -0.33
C ASN A 330 8.97 9.94 0.51
N GLY A 331 9.58 8.77 0.30
CA GLY A 331 10.81 8.38 0.97
C GLY A 331 11.17 6.92 0.76
N THR A 332 12.39 6.56 1.18
CA THR A 332 12.98 5.22 0.97
C THR A 332 13.70 4.67 2.20
N TRP A 333 13.70 5.41 3.31
CA TRP A 333 14.33 4.98 4.56
C TRP A 333 13.28 4.56 5.57
N HIS A 334 13.48 3.40 6.19
CA HIS A 334 12.51 2.76 7.07
C HIS A 334 13.20 2.21 8.31
N GLY A 335 12.58 2.42 9.46
CA GLY A 335 13.05 1.95 10.75
C GLY A 335 11.94 1.29 11.55
N PHE A 336 12.25 0.85 12.76
CA PHE A 336 11.25 0.27 13.65
C PHE A 336 10.33 1.33 14.26
N ASN A 337 10.88 2.51 14.59
CA ASN A 337 10.11 3.54 15.31
C ASN A 337 9.02 4.17 14.45
N ASP A 338 9.26 4.28 13.15
CA ASP A 338 8.34 4.82 12.13
C ASP A 338 7.56 3.75 11.37
N ARG A 339 7.53 2.50 11.88
CA ARG A 339 6.91 1.37 11.14
C ARG A 339 5.42 1.52 10.83
N PHE A 340 4.73 2.42 11.51
CA PHE A 340 3.35 2.78 11.19
C PHE A 340 3.24 4.00 10.26
N GLU A 341 4.36 4.49 9.72
CA GLU A 341 4.43 5.69 8.88
C GLU A 341 5.45 5.51 7.74
N TRP A 342 5.68 4.26 7.30
CA TRP A 342 6.65 4.00 6.24
C TRP A 342 6.28 4.75 4.96
N SER A 343 7.22 5.51 4.48
CA SER A 343 7.11 6.29 3.27
C SER A 343 7.24 5.41 2.02
N ARG A 344 6.71 5.89 0.89
CA ARG A 344 6.73 5.16 -0.38
C ARG A 344 7.13 6.08 -1.52
N VAL A 345 7.51 5.48 -2.64
CA VAL A 345 7.81 6.19 -3.89
C VAL A 345 6.63 6.02 -4.84
N ARG A 346 5.91 7.12 -5.11
CA ARG A 346 4.72 7.08 -5.97
C ARG A 346 5.11 6.96 -7.43
N MET A 347 4.53 5.96 -8.12
CA MET A 347 4.62 5.80 -9.56
C MET A 347 3.47 6.56 -10.23
N ARG A 348 3.79 7.29 -11.30
CA ARG A 348 2.87 8.17 -12.02
C ARG A 348 2.88 7.85 -13.51
N ASN A 349 1.85 8.29 -14.22
CA ASN A 349 1.81 8.22 -15.70
C ASN A 349 3.01 8.91 -16.37
N THR A 350 3.56 9.93 -15.70
CA THR A 350 4.70 10.73 -16.20
C THR A 350 6.07 10.17 -15.79
N THR A 351 6.12 9.12 -14.97
CA THR A 351 7.38 8.54 -14.48
C THR A 351 8.12 7.87 -15.64
N THR A 352 9.14 8.57 -16.20
CA THR A 352 9.99 7.98 -17.25
C THR A 352 10.92 6.91 -16.66
N ILE A 353 11.50 6.07 -17.53
CA ILE A 353 12.42 5.02 -17.07
C ILE A 353 13.70 5.59 -16.45
N GLU A 354 14.17 6.75 -16.91
CA GLU A 354 15.32 7.45 -16.34
C GLU A 354 14.98 8.01 -14.96
N GLU A 355 13.77 8.55 -14.78
CA GLU A 355 13.29 9.00 -13.48
C GLU A 355 13.10 7.81 -12.52
N PHE A 356 12.52 6.73 -13.00
CA PHE A 356 12.38 5.49 -12.26
C PHE A 356 13.72 5.02 -11.70
N GLY A 357 14.76 4.96 -12.52
CA GLY A 357 16.10 4.60 -12.09
C GLY A 357 16.68 5.54 -11.02
N ARG A 358 16.44 6.85 -11.15
CA ARG A 358 16.91 7.83 -10.14
C ARG A 358 16.18 7.69 -8.80
N LEU A 359 14.89 7.39 -8.82
CA LEU A 359 14.08 7.19 -7.60
C LEU A 359 14.52 5.95 -6.82
N LEU A 360 15.07 4.95 -7.51
CA LEU A 360 15.53 3.69 -6.94
C LEU A 360 17.01 3.68 -6.58
N ASP A 361 17.76 4.73 -6.93
CA ASP A 361 19.21 4.76 -6.72
C ASP A 361 19.57 4.50 -5.24
N LEU A 362 20.15 3.34 -5.00
CA LEU A 362 20.68 2.92 -3.70
C LEU A 362 22.13 3.36 -3.50
N SER A 363 22.76 4.07 -4.46
CA SER A 363 24.12 4.61 -4.31
C SER A 363 24.17 5.55 -3.10
N GLY A 364 25.06 5.25 -2.17
CA GLY A 364 25.16 5.95 -0.87
C GLY A 364 24.57 5.17 0.31
N THR A 365 24.05 3.97 0.11
CA THR A 365 23.74 3.03 1.19
C THR A 365 24.99 2.29 1.64
N ALA A 366 25.87 2.94 2.41
CA ALA A 366 26.69 2.19 3.34
C ALA A 366 25.74 1.64 4.42
N ALA A 367 25.85 0.35 4.72
CA ALA A 367 25.09 -0.34 5.75
C ALA A 367 24.84 0.54 6.98
N GLY A 368 23.56 0.66 7.36
CA GLY A 368 23.09 1.20 8.63
C GLY A 368 23.84 2.42 9.18
N LYS A 369 23.37 3.63 8.88
CA LYS A 369 23.81 4.78 9.68
C LYS A 369 23.21 4.62 11.08
N ASN A 370 24.08 4.28 12.02
CA ASN A 370 23.79 4.41 13.44
C ASN A 370 23.67 5.92 13.73
N THR A 371 22.46 6.47 13.73
CA THR A 371 22.20 7.82 14.23
C THR A 371 22.00 7.69 15.73
N GLY A 372 23.14 7.79 16.48
CA GLY A 372 23.18 7.82 17.93
C GLY A 372 22.44 9.01 18.54
#